data_05cd33b56c057545e44c7918c2e85c8e
#
_entry.id   05cd33b56c057545e44c7918c2e85c8e
#
_cell.length_a   1.000
_cell.length_b   1.000
_cell.length_c   1.000
_cell.angle_alpha   90.00
_cell.angle_beta   90.00
_cell.angle_gamma   90.00
#
_symmetry.space_group_name_H-M   'P 1'
#
loop_
_entity.id
_entity.type
_entity.pdbx_description
1 polymer ?
#
loop_
_entity_poly.entity_id
_entity_poly.type
_entity_poly.pdbx_seq_one_letter_code
_entity_poly.pdbx_strand_id
1 'polypeptide(L)'
;YIILQVDQSVWILDQHAVHERILYERIRASHAPDSQPYLSPKVMALEPDQMSAYTDRQATLRQLGFDTDIFGPNQIVIRGVPQLFMDVAIESILSDLLNQDLDTADTTTIHSWQQRACKSAIKAGKRLLPADVDALIEQFLETPNNYTCPHGRPLFVEYSVADFEQWFKRR
;
A
#
# COMPACT_ATOMS: atom_id res chain seq x y z
N TYR A 1 9.52 -5.24 -12.08
CA TYR A 1 10.80 -5.40 -11.36
C TYR A 1 11.71 -4.22 -11.66
N ILE A 2 12.55 -3.86 -10.69
CA ILE A 2 13.60 -2.85 -10.82
C ILE A 2 14.94 -3.59 -10.75
N ILE A 3 15.86 -3.27 -11.67
CA ILE A 3 17.20 -3.87 -11.72
C ILE A 3 18.20 -2.77 -11.40
N LEU A 4 19.02 -2.98 -10.39
CA LEU A 4 20.06 -2.06 -9.93
C LEU A 4 21.42 -2.72 -10.01
N GLN A 5 22.42 -1.96 -10.39
CA GLN A 5 23.82 -2.32 -10.16
C GLN A 5 24.26 -1.70 -8.84
N VAL A 6 24.71 -2.53 -7.91
CA VAL A 6 25.22 -2.13 -6.60
C VAL A 6 26.61 -2.73 -6.43
N ASP A 7 27.65 -1.88 -6.46
CA ASP A 7 29.05 -2.29 -6.47
C ASP A 7 29.36 -3.36 -7.53
N GLN A 8 29.68 -4.59 -7.10
CA GLN A 8 29.96 -5.74 -7.97
C GLN A 8 28.81 -6.76 -8.01
N SER A 9 27.58 -6.31 -7.70
CA SER A 9 26.40 -7.15 -7.67
C SER A 9 25.28 -6.53 -8.51
N VAL A 10 24.33 -7.35 -8.94
CA VAL A 10 23.07 -6.93 -9.53
C VAL A 10 21.95 -7.31 -8.59
N TRP A 11 21.13 -6.32 -8.21
CA TRP A 11 19.95 -6.52 -7.41
C TRP A 11 18.70 -6.47 -8.29
N ILE A 12 17.82 -7.43 -8.13
CA ILE A 12 16.51 -7.45 -8.79
C ILE A 12 15.45 -7.28 -7.70
N LEU A 13 14.80 -6.12 -7.66
CA LEU A 13 13.80 -5.76 -6.68
C LEU A 13 12.39 -6.04 -7.22
N ASP A 14 11.54 -6.62 -6.38
CA ASP A 14 10.09 -6.62 -6.63
C ASP A 14 9.50 -5.28 -6.19
N GLN A 15 9.21 -4.40 -7.17
CA GLN A 15 8.66 -3.05 -6.92
C GLN A 15 7.39 -3.05 -6.05
N HIS A 16 6.53 -4.07 -6.20
CA HIS A 16 5.30 -4.17 -5.43
C HIS A 16 5.58 -4.54 -3.98
N ALA A 17 6.45 -5.53 -3.77
CA ALA A 17 6.84 -5.97 -2.44
C ALA A 17 7.62 -4.88 -1.68
N VAL A 18 8.49 -4.14 -2.37
CA VAL A 18 9.22 -2.97 -1.83
C VAL A 18 8.23 -1.89 -1.40
N HIS A 19 7.30 -1.51 -2.27
CA HIS A 19 6.30 -0.49 -1.97
C HIS A 19 5.39 -0.91 -0.80
N GLU A 20 4.98 -2.19 -0.75
CA GLU A 20 4.22 -2.76 0.36
C GLU A 20 4.97 -2.63 1.69
N ARG A 21 6.28 -2.92 1.71
CA ARG A 21 7.09 -2.78 2.94
C ARG A 21 7.21 -1.33 3.38
N ILE A 22 7.47 -0.41 2.47
CA ILE A 22 7.58 1.02 2.77
C ILE A 22 6.27 1.53 3.40
N LEU A 23 5.13 1.25 2.76
CA LEU A 23 3.82 1.65 3.27
C LEU A 23 3.52 1.02 4.63
N TYR A 24 3.82 -0.26 4.79
CA TYR A 24 3.63 -0.99 6.05
C TYR A 24 4.40 -0.34 7.21
N GLU A 25 5.70 -0.06 7.02
CA GLU A 25 6.51 0.54 8.08
C GLU A 25 6.08 1.98 8.39
N ARG A 26 5.69 2.77 7.40
CA ARG A 26 5.13 4.11 7.61
C ARG A 26 3.86 4.09 8.44
N ILE A 27 2.92 3.19 8.11
CA ILE A 27 1.68 3.04 8.87
C ILE A 27 1.98 2.59 10.30
N ARG A 28 2.91 1.64 10.46
CA ARG A 28 3.31 1.13 11.78
C ARG A 28 3.97 2.21 12.65
N ALA A 29 4.74 3.09 12.06
CA ALA A 29 5.38 4.20 12.75
C ALA A 29 4.39 5.34 13.10
N SER A 30 3.28 5.46 12.37
CA SER A 30 2.24 6.45 12.62
C SER A 30 1.35 6.00 13.78
N HIS A 31 1.36 6.73 14.89
CA HIS A 31 0.52 6.43 16.07
C HIS A 31 -0.96 6.74 15.84
N ALA A 32 -1.26 7.65 14.93
CA ALA A 32 -2.59 7.93 14.38
C ALA A 32 -2.38 8.46 12.96
N PRO A 33 -3.02 7.88 11.94
CA PRO A 33 -2.89 8.41 10.59
C PRO A 33 -3.60 9.78 10.54
N ASP A 34 -2.82 10.85 10.38
CA ASP A 34 -3.37 12.18 10.14
C ASP A 34 -4.16 12.16 8.84
N SER A 35 -5.43 12.53 8.94
CA SER A 35 -6.28 12.70 7.77
C SER A 35 -5.87 13.97 7.04
N GLN A 36 -5.44 13.83 5.79
CA GLN A 36 -5.16 14.95 4.91
C GLN A 36 -6.45 15.33 4.15
N PRO A 37 -6.97 16.54 4.34
CA PRO A 37 -8.20 16.96 3.66
C PRO A 37 -7.97 17.18 2.17
N TYR A 38 -8.95 16.80 1.36
CA TYR A 38 -9.00 17.19 -0.05
C TYR A 38 -9.43 18.66 -0.19
N LEU A 39 -8.86 19.37 -1.14
CA LEU A 39 -9.33 20.72 -1.51
C LEU A 39 -10.79 20.73 -1.97
N SER A 40 -11.22 19.66 -2.63
CA SER A 40 -12.60 19.43 -3.04
C SER A 40 -12.98 18.01 -2.62
N PRO A 41 -14.00 17.85 -1.76
CA PRO A 41 -14.48 16.53 -1.37
C PRO A 41 -14.90 15.70 -2.58
N LYS A 42 -14.66 14.40 -2.52
CA LYS A 42 -15.08 13.45 -3.55
C LYS A 42 -16.37 12.76 -3.11
N VAL A 43 -17.24 12.48 -4.06
CA VAL A 43 -18.45 11.67 -3.82
C VAL A 43 -18.27 10.32 -4.48
N MET A 44 -18.50 9.25 -3.73
CA MET A 44 -18.42 7.87 -4.20
C MET A 44 -19.80 7.21 -4.07
N ALA A 45 -20.30 6.64 -5.16
CA ALA A 45 -21.47 5.77 -5.15
C ALA A 45 -21.09 4.38 -4.61
N LEU A 46 -21.96 3.80 -3.81
CA LEU A 46 -21.82 2.47 -3.24
C LEU A 46 -22.98 1.58 -3.67
N GLU A 47 -22.71 0.30 -3.90
CA GLU A 47 -23.75 -0.70 -4.02
C GLU A 47 -24.44 -0.92 -2.64
N PRO A 48 -25.69 -1.43 -2.59
CA PRO A 48 -26.41 -1.63 -1.34
C PRO A 48 -25.62 -2.41 -0.28
N ASP A 49 -24.95 -3.48 -0.69
CA ASP A 49 -24.13 -4.31 0.22
C ASP A 49 -22.91 -3.53 0.74
N GLN A 50 -22.28 -2.73 -0.12
CA GLN A 50 -21.18 -1.84 0.28
C GLN A 50 -21.64 -0.75 1.25
N MET A 51 -22.85 -0.22 1.06
CA MET A 51 -23.41 0.79 1.96
C MET A 51 -23.69 0.22 3.36
N SER A 52 -24.19 -1.03 3.43
CA SER A 52 -24.34 -1.75 4.69
C SER A 52 -22.97 -1.95 5.36
N ALA A 53 -22.01 -2.47 4.62
CA ALA A 53 -20.63 -2.67 5.11
C ALA A 53 -19.98 -1.36 5.56
N TYR A 54 -20.23 -0.25 4.86
CA TYR A 54 -19.75 1.08 5.23
C TYR A 54 -20.31 1.53 6.58
N THR A 55 -21.60 1.36 6.78
CA THR A 55 -22.27 1.75 8.04
C THR A 55 -21.65 1.01 9.24
N ASP A 56 -21.39 -0.28 9.09
CA ASP A 56 -20.78 -1.10 10.13
C ASP A 56 -19.31 -0.75 10.39
N ARG A 57 -18.59 -0.27 9.35
CA ARG A 57 -17.15 -0.03 9.36
C ARG A 57 -16.74 1.43 9.44
N GLN A 58 -17.68 2.36 9.49
CA GLN A 58 -17.39 3.79 9.49
C GLN A 58 -16.43 4.20 10.62
N ALA A 59 -16.66 3.67 11.84
CA ALA A 59 -15.78 3.94 12.98
C ALA A 59 -14.34 3.46 12.74
N THR A 60 -14.18 2.27 12.15
CA THR A 60 -12.87 1.71 11.79
C THR A 60 -12.18 2.53 10.72
N LEU A 61 -12.90 2.92 9.67
CA LEU A 61 -12.37 3.79 8.61
C LEU A 61 -11.88 5.12 9.18
N ARG A 62 -12.63 5.71 10.11
CA ARG A 62 -12.22 6.94 10.80
C ARG A 62 -10.96 6.75 11.63
N GLN A 63 -10.82 5.64 12.34
CA GLN A 63 -9.59 5.29 13.07
C GLN A 63 -8.38 5.07 12.13
N LEU A 64 -8.62 4.68 10.89
CA LEU A 64 -7.62 4.58 9.83
C LEU A 64 -7.26 5.92 9.18
N GLY A 65 -7.91 7.02 9.59
CA GLY A 65 -7.68 8.35 9.07
C GLY A 65 -8.49 8.70 7.82
N PHE A 66 -9.51 7.90 7.46
CA PHE A 66 -10.45 8.27 6.40
C PHE A 66 -11.54 9.18 6.97
N ASP A 67 -11.57 10.42 6.52
CA ASP A 67 -12.67 11.36 6.83
C ASP A 67 -13.77 11.21 5.79
N THR A 68 -14.75 10.40 6.13
CA THR A 68 -15.86 10.04 5.25
C THR A 68 -17.19 10.14 5.98
N ASP A 69 -18.26 10.43 5.22
CA ASP A 69 -19.61 10.53 5.77
C ASP A 69 -20.67 10.10 4.76
N ILE A 70 -21.88 9.76 5.24
CA ILE A 70 -23.01 9.47 4.38
C ILE A 70 -23.46 10.75 3.69
N PHE A 71 -23.62 10.71 2.37
CA PHE A 71 -24.05 11.87 1.58
C PHE A 71 -25.43 11.66 0.92
N GLY A 72 -25.90 10.43 0.83
CA GLY A 72 -27.18 10.06 0.24
C GLY A 72 -27.51 8.60 0.48
N PRO A 73 -28.58 8.08 -0.09
CA PRO A 73 -29.03 6.70 0.16
C PRO A 73 -27.96 5.64 -0.17
N ASN A 74 -27.20 5.87 -1.25
CA ASN A 74 -26.15 4.96 -1.73
C ASN A 74 -24.89 5.76 -2.08
N GLN A 75 -24.57 6.80 -1.32
CA GLN A 75 -23.39 7.64 -1.59
C GLN A 75 -22.71 8.02 -0.29
N ILE A 76 -21.39 8.10 -0.34
CA ILE A 76 -20.55 8.67 0.70
C ILE A 76 -19.77 9.86 0.14
N VAL A 77 -19.49 10.82 1.02
CA VAL A 77 -18.54 11.90 0.74
C VAL A 77 -17.21 11.57 1.42
N ILE A 78 -16.12 11.78 0.70
CA ILE A 78 -14.74 11.61 1.17
C ILE A 78 -14.14 13.01 1.27
N ARG A 79 -13.93 13.49 2.49
CA ARG A 79 -13.35 14.81 2.76
C ARG A 79 -11.85 14.79 2.93
N GLY A 80 -11.34 13.66 3.45
CA GLY A 80 -9.92 13.48 3.68
C GLY A 80 -9.54 12.02 3.76
N VAL A 81 -8.26 11.76 3.56
CA VAL A 81 -7.68 10.42 3.59
C VAL A 81 -6.32 10.47 4.27
N PRO A 82 -5.80 9.33 4.78
CA PRO A 82 -4.42 9.29 5.24
C PRO A 82 -3.47 9.82 4.17
N GLN A 83 -2.49 10.63 4.57
CA GLN A 83 -1.53 11.25 3.63
C GLN A 83 -0.91 10.25 2.67
N LEU A 84 -0.69 9.01 3.13
CA LEU A 84 -0.13 7.92 2.33
C LEU A 84 -0.98 7.52 1.12
N PHE A 85 -2.27 7.89 1.10
CA PHE A 85 -3.21 7.50 0.05
C PHE A 85 -3.67 8.68 -0.81
N MET A 86 -3.05 9.87 -0.65
CA MET A 86 -3.45 11.07 -1.41
C MET A 86 -3.33 10.89 -2.93
N ASP A 87 -2.28 10.20 -3.38
CA ASP A 87 -1.95 10.02 -4.80
C ASP A 87 -2.45 8.68 -5.38
N VAL A 88 -3.31 7.99 -4.64
CA VAL A 88 -3.85 6.68 -5.04
C VAL A 88 -5.33 6.80 -5.38
N ALA A 89 -5.84 5.88 -6.19
CA ALA A 89 -7.26 5.77 -6.50
C ALA A 89 -8.05 5.33 -5.26
N ILE A 90 -8.46 6.31 -4.44
CA ILE A 90 -9.08 6.08 -3.13
C ILE A 90 -10.37 5.28 -3.22
N GLU A 91 -11.11 5.45 -4.29
CA GLU A 91 -12.35 4.72 -4.57
C GLU A 91 -12.08 3.20 -4.66
N SER A 92 -10.96 2.81 -5.25
CA SER A 92 -10.54 1.40 -5.33
C SER A 92 -10.19 0.84 -3.95
N ILE A 93 -9.47 1.62 -3.13
CA ILE A 93 -9.11 1.22 -1.76
C ILE A 93 -10.36 1.01 -0.92
N LEU A 94 -11.28 1.98 -0.92
CA LEU A 94 -12.52 1.89 -0.16
C LEU A 94 -13.40 0.74 -0.65
N SER A 95 -13.52 0.56 -1.98
CA SER A 95 -14.26 -0.57 -2.55
C SER A 95 -13.69 -1.91 -2.09
N ASP A 96 -12.36 -2.09 -2.16
CA ASP A 96 -11.70 -3.30 -1.67
C ASP A 96 -11.92 -3.53 -0.17
N LEU A 97 -11.86 -2.47 0.64
CA LEU A 97 -12.10 -2.55 2.07
C LEU A 97 -13.57 -2.87 2.42
N LEU A 98 -14.52 -2.45 1.59
CA LEU A 98 -15.95 -2.69 1.80
C LEU A 98 -16.42 -4.05 1.27
N ASN A 99 -15.82 -4.56 0.18
CA ASN A 99 -16.21 -5.82 -0.46
C ASN A 99 -15.66 -7.09 0.22
N GLN A 100 -14.75 -6.97 1.18
CA GLN A 100 -14.14 -8.14 1.79
C GLN A 100 -14.98 -8.68 2.94
N ASP A 101 -15.26 -10.00 2.93
CA ASP A 101 -15.88 -10.70 4.04
C ASP A 101 -15.00 -10.65 5.29
N LEU A 102 -15.62 -10.36 6.44
CA LEU A 102 -14.94 -10.16 7.72
C LEU A 102 -14.65 -11.48 8.47
N ASP A 103 -14.88 -12.62 7.82
CA ASP A 103 -14.92 -13.93 8.49
C ASP A 103 -13.55 -14.56 8.86
N THR A 104 -12.45 -13.85 8.70
CA THR A 104 -11.17 -14.34 9.21
C THR A 104 -10.84 -13.70 10.54
N ALA A 105 -10.52 -14.50 11.54
CA ALA A 105 -10.23 -14.12 12.93
C ALA A 105 -9.13 -13.04 13.11
N ASP A 106 -8.39 -12.71 12.05
CA ASP A 106 -7.35 -11.68 12.01
C ASP A 106 -7.87 -10.27 11.67
N THR A 107 -9.17 -10.08 11.43
CA THR A 107 -9.71 -8.82 10.89
C THR A 107 -10.11 -7.79 11.95
N THR A 108 -9.98 -8.11 13.22
CA THR A 108 -10.45 -7.24 14.32
C THR A 108 -9.46 -6.18 14.76
N THR A 109 -8.22 -6.23 14.28
CA THR A 109 -7.20 -5.25 14.67
C THR A 109 -7.04 -4.15 13.61
N ILE A 110 -6.86 -2.91 14.06
CA ILE A 110 -6.50 -1.75 13.20
C ILE A 110 -5.34 -2.10 12.27
N HIS A 111 -4.41 -2.90 12.74
CA HIS A 111 -3.24 -3.33 11.98
C HIS A 111 -3.60 -4.16 10.74
N SER A 112 -4.55 -5.10 10.84
CA SER A 112 -5.01 -5.89 9.69
C SER A 112 -5.70 -5.01 8.63
N TRP A 113 -6.46 -4.01 9.05
CA TRP A 113 -7.07 -3.03 8.16
C TRP A 113 -6.02 -2.16 7.45
N GLN A 114 -5.00 -1.72 8.17
CA GLN A 114 -3.87 -0.98 7.61
C GLN A 114 -3.16 -1.78 6.51
N GLN A 115 -2.89 -3.06 6.76
CA GLN A 115 -2.28 -3.95 5.75
C GLN A 115 -3.16 -4.08 4.49
N ARG A 116 -4.48 -4.18 4.65
CA ARG A 116 -5.42 -4.28 3.54
C ARG A 116 -5.44 -2.99 2.71
N ALA A 117 -5.52 -1.85 3.37
CA ALA A 117 -5.47 -0.55 2.70
C ALA A 117 -4.16 -0.38 1.90
N CYS A 118 -3.02 -0.81 2.44
CA CYS A 118 -1.75 -0.83 1.71
C CYS A 118 -1.80 -1.72 0.47
N LYS A 119 -2.30 -2.95 0.59
CA LYS A 119 -2.41 -3.87 -0.55
C LYS A 119 -3.29 -3.30 -1.66
N SER A 120 -4.42 -2.70 -1.30
CA SER A 120 -5.33 -2.07 -2.25
C SER A 120 -4.68 -0.86 -2.93
N ALA A 121 -3.95 -0.04 -2.17
CA ALA A 121 -3.20 1.11 -2.70
C ALA A 121 -2.16 0.68 -3.75
N ILE A 122 -1.43 -0.40 -3.49
CA ILE A 122 -0.42 -0.93 -4.41
C ILE A 122 -1.06 -1.49 -5.68
N LYS A 123 -2.18 -2.21 -5.58
CA LYS A 123 -2.93 -2.70 -6.74
C LYS A 123 -3.47 -1.57 -7.62
N ALA A 124 -3.92 -0.49 -6.99
CA ALA A 124 -4.41 0.71 -7.67
C ALA A 124 -3.29 1.60 -8.21
N GLY A 125 -2.02 1.27 -7.95
CA GLY A 125 -0.83 2.03 -8.33
C GLY A 125 -0.63 2.10 -9.84
N LYS A 126 -0.12 3.26 -10.31
CA LYS A 126 0.24 3.51 -11.69
C LYS A 126 1.57 2.83 -12.05
N ARG A 127 1.82 2.67 -13.35
CA ARG A 127 3.16 2.32 -13.85
C ARG A 127 4.16 3.39 -13.39
N LEU A 128 5.23 2.97 -12.72
CA LEU A 128 6.27 3.88 -12.24
C LEU A 128 6.99 4.55 -13.40
N LEU A 129 7.16 5.85 -13.31
CA LEU A 129 8.06 6.63 -14.16
C LEU A 129 9.49 6.56 -13.58
N PRO A 130 10.55 6.87 -14.34
CA PRO A 130 11.91 6.83 -13.82
C PRO A 130 12.11 7.62 -12.52
N ALA A 131 11.55 8.82 -12.39
CA ALA A 131 11.61 9.62 -11.18
C ALA A 131 10.91 8.95 -9.98
N ASP A 132 9.81 8.20 -10.23
CA ASP A 132 9.11 7.45 -9.19
C ASP A 132 9.97 6.27 -8.71
N VAL A 133 10.75 5.66 -9.63
CA VAL A 133 11.68 4.58 -9.29
C VAL A 133 12.79 5.09 -8.38
N ASP A 134 13.41 6.23 -8.69
CA ASP A 134 14.46 6.82 -7.87
C ASP A 134 13.94 7.13 -6.46
N ALA A 135 12.78 7.77 -6.36
CA ALA A 135 12.13 8.06 -5.08
C ALA A 135 11.77 6.77 -4.30
N LEU A 136 11.36 5.71 -4.99
CA LEU A 136 11.07 4.42 -4.36
C LEU A 136 12.33 3.76 -3.80
N ILE A 137 13.46 3.85 -4.53
CA ILE A 137 14.75 3.31 -4.08
C ILE A 137 15.25 4.05 -2.85
N GLU A 138 15.20 5.39 -2.85
CA GLU A 138 15.59 6.21 -1.68
C GLU A 138 14.78 5.79 -0.45
N GLN A 139 13.46 5.72 -0.58
CA GLN A 139 12.58 5.30 0.50
C GLN A 139 12.85 3.86 0.97
N PHE A 140 13.16 2.95 0.03
CA PHE A 140 13.51 1.57 0.34
C PHE A 140 14.77 1.47 1.19
N LEU A 141 15.81 2.25 0.86
CA LEU A 141 17.08 2.25 1.61
C LEU A 141 16.91 2.80 3.04
N GLU A 142 16.00 3.73 3.25
CA GLU A 142 15.67 4.31 4.56
C GLU A 142 14.71 3.44 5.38
N THR A 143 14.04 2.47 4.76
CA THR A 143 12.99 1.67 5.41
C THR A 143 13.62 0.59 6.29
N PRO A 144 13.24 0.48 7.59
CA PRO A 144 13.70 -0.61 8.44
C PRO A 144 13.19 -1.97 7.94
N ASN A 145 13.94 -3.04 8.23
CA ASN A 145 13.59 -4.41 7.84
C ASN A 145 13.38 -4.61 6.32
N ASN A 146 14.14 -3.93 5.50
CA ASN A 146 14.00 -3.87 4.06
C ASN A 146 14.48 -5.13 3.29
N TYR A 147 14.61 -6.28 3.95
CA TYR A 147 14.99 -7.55 3.33
C TYR A 147 13.79 -8.41 2.93
N THR A 148 12.69 -8.32 3.68
CA THR A 148 11.49 -9.13 3.45
C THR A 148 10.22 -8.28 3.51
N CYS A 149 9.20 -8.69 2.74
CA CYS A 149 7.88 -8.09 2.86
C CYS A 149 7.22 -8.51 4.19
N PRO A 150 6.10 -7.90 4.61
CA PRO A 150 5.37 -8.29 5.81
C PRO A 150 4.94 -9.77 5.87
N HIS A 151 4.92 -10.45 4.72
CA HIS A 151 4.57 -11.86 4.57
C HIS A 151 5.78 -12.79 4.49
N GLY A 152 7.02 -12.27 4.72
CA GLY A 152 8.25 -13.05 4.70
C GLY A 152 8.86 -13.32 3.32
N ARG A 153 8.33 -12.75 2.23
CA ARG A 153 8.93 -12.88 0.89
C ARG A 153 10.10 -11.93 0.75
N PRO A 154 11.22 -12.33 0.10
CA PRO A 154 12.33 -11.42 -0.16
C PRO A 154 11.85 -10.25 -1.03
N LEU A 155 12.34 -9.04 -0.71
CA LEU A 155 12.04 -7.82 -1.48
C LEU A 155 12.95 -7.71 -2.71
N PHE A 156 14.11 -8.30 -2.65
CA PHE A 156 15.08 -8.34 -3.73
C PHE A 156 15.88 -9.64 -3.71
N VAL A 157 16.46 -9.95 -4.83
CA VAL A 157 17.50 -11.00 -4.98
C VAL A 157 18.77 -10.35 -5.47
N GLU A 158 19.90 -10.83 -4.95
CA GLU A 158 21.23 -10.35 -5.30
C GLU A 158 21.99 -11.41 -6.09
N TYR A 159 22.63 -10.99 -7.16
CA TYR A 159 23.54 -11.81 -7.97
C TYR A 159 24.92 -11.17 -8.01
N SER A 160 25.93 -11.92 -7.61
CA SER A 160 27.33 -11.49 -7.66
C SER A 160 27.93 -11.65 -9.06
N VAL A 161 29.08 -11.02 -9.30
CA VAL A 161 29.85 -11.27 -10.54
C VAL A 161 30.18 -12.75 -10.70
N ALA A 162 30.47 -13.46 -9.62
CA ALA A 162 30.77 -14.90 -9.68
C ALA A 162 29.58 -15.74 -10.18
N ASP A 163 28.36 -15.36 -9.83
CA ASP A 163 27.15 -16.03 -10.34
C ASP A 163 27.03 -15.85 -11.86
N PHE A 164 27.29 -14.65 -12.36
CA PHE A 164 27.29 -14.38 -13.80
C PHE A 164 28.41 -15.15 -14.51
N GLU A 165 29.65 -15.17 -13.97
CA GLU A 165 30.78 -15.94 -14.53
C GLU A 165 30.42 -17.43 -14.63
N GLN A 166 29.77 -17.98 -13.59
CA GLN A 166 29.30 -19.36 -13.61
C GLN A 166 28.27 -19.61 -14.72
N TRP A 167 27.25 -18.70 -14.86
CA TRP A 167 26.24 -18.85 -15.91
C TRP A 167 26.82 -18.77 -17.31
N PHE A 168 27.81 -17.90 -17.53
CA PHE A 168 28.50 -17.78 -18.80
C PHE A 168 29.62 -18.80 -18.98
N LYS A 169 29.80 -19.74 -18.03
CA LYS A 169 30.85 -20.79 -18.06
C LYS A 169 32.26 -20.20 -18.26
N ARG A 170 32.54 -19.07 -17.63
CA ARG A 170 33.86 -18.41 -17.71
C ARG A 170 34.84 -18.93 -16.67
N ARG A 171 34.39 -19.76 -15.73
CA ARG A 171 35.18 -20.54 -14.75
C ARG A 171 34.63 -21.94 -14.63
#